data_8fd9685121f70d6d0da4a3695a4022b4
#
_entry.id   8fd9685121f70d6d0da4a3695a4022b4
#
_cell.length_a   1.000
_cell.length_b   1.000
_cell.length_c   1.000
_cell.angle_alpha   90.00
_cell.angle_beta   90.00
_cell.angle_gamma   90.00
#
_symmetry.space_group_name_H-M   'P 1'
#
loop_
_entity.id
_entity.type
_entity.pdbx_description
1 polymer ?
#
loop_
_entity_poly.entity_id
_entity_poly.type
_entity_poly.pdbx_seq_one_letter_code
_entity_poly.pdbx_strand_id
1 'polypeptide(L)'
;IYVEKYWEGIVEQKLNVYEMRVKLYLLQDIPFKELQNAVANFVDSALCQNESLISFHETNSYKFYSVGTLWPLERGMTYKKDQIYTLTVRTVEPILARYFSEVLKNHYTQKMKGLTVENRIIPHKMISEIYTLSPVIMKSDEGYWRSYMSLDEYEERLFSNLVKKYNSFTGEQI
;
A
#
# COMPACT_ATOMS: atom_id res chain seq x y z
N ILE A 1 -21.23 31.33 -19.91
CA ILE A 1 -22.44 30.66 -19.37
C ILE A 1 -22.37 29.09 -19.48
N TYR A 2 -21.44 28.53 -20.30
CA TYR A 2 -21.29 27.09 -20.42
C TYR A 2 -20.18 26.50 -19.52
N VAL A 3 -19.35 27.32 -18.92
CA VAL A 3 -18.20 26.89 -18.10
C VAL A 3 -18.60 26.64 -16.63
N GLU A 4 -19.56 27.40 -16.11
CA GLU A 4 -20.03 27.26 -14.72
C GLU A 4 -20.78 25.94 -14.44
N LYS A 5 -21.42 25.37 -15.45
CA LYS A 5 -22.20 24.12 -15.30
C LYS A 5 -21.33 22.85 -15.20
N TYR A 6 -20.04 22.95 -15.57
CA TYR A 6 -19.09 21.83 -15.44
C TYR A 6 -18.44 21.77 -14.04
N TRP A 7 -18.45 22.86 -13.29
CA TRP A 7 -17.87 22.90 -11.94
C TRP A 7 -18.83 22.46 -10.84
N GLU A 8 -20.15 22.52 -11.07
CA GLU A 8 -21.15 22.03 -10.11
C GLU A 8 -21.28 20.50 -10.08
N GLY A 9 -20.65 19.77 -10.99
CA GLY A 9 -20.66 18.31 -11.08
C GLY A 9 -19.36 17.64 -10.65
N ILE A 10 -18.29 18.38 -10.43
CA ILE A 10 -17.09 17.89 -9.73
C ILE A 10 -17.40 18.00 -8.24
N VAL A 11 -18.20 17.04 -7.73
CA VAL A 11 -18.11 16.65 -6.33
C VAL A 11 -16.62 16.44 -6.12
N GLU A 12 -16.00 17.34 -5.35
CA GLU A 12 -14.65 17.17 -4.82
C GLU A 12 -14.58 15.72 -4.34
N GLN A 13 -14.02 14.83 -5.15
CA GLN A 13 -13.91 13.42 -4.79
C GLN A 13 -12.97 13.43 -3.60
N LYS A 14 -13.57 13.54 -2.42
CA LYS A 14 -12.86 13.65 -1.16
C LYS A 14 -11.97 12.42 -1.08
N LEU A 15 -10.72 12.58 -1.44
CA LEU A 15 -9.74 11.51 -1.43
C LEU A 15 -9.64 10.96 -0.01
N ASN A 16 -10.26 9.82 0.22
CA ASN A 16 -10.19 9.14 1.50
C ASN A 16 -9.07 8.11 1.46
N VAL A 17 -8.22 8.13 2.48
CA VAL A 17 -7.25 7.08 2.71
C VAL A 17 -7.86 6.08 3.69
N TYR A 18 -8.11 4.88 3.21
CA TYR A 18 -8.58 3.76 4.02
C TYR A 18 -7.37 3.02 4.60
N GLU A 19 -7.34 2.85 5.90
CA GLU A 19 -6.31 2.08 6.59
C GLU A 19 -6.94 0.84 7.23
N MET A 20 -6.48 -0.33 6.83
CA MET A 20 -6.85 -1.61 7.38
C MET A 20 -5.72 -2.10 8.30
N ARG A 21 -6.03 -2.35 9.57
CA ARG A 21 -5.15 -2.99 10.55
C ARG A 21 -5.53 -4.44 10.67
N VAL A 22 -4.72 -5.30 10.07
CA VAL A 22 -4.94 -6.74 10.02
C VAL A 22 -4.16 -7.40 11.14
N LYS A 23 -4.85 -8.05 12.08
CA LYS A 23 -4.20 -8.93 13.04
C LYS A 23 -3.85 -10.25 12.35
N LEU A 24 -2.57 -10.59 12.41
CA LEU A 24 -2.01 -11.79 11.80
C LEU A 24 -1.42 -12.69 12.87
N TYR A 25 -1.76 -13.97 12.80
CA TYR A 25 -1.12 -15.03 13.59
C TYR A 25 -0.05 -15.71 12.73
N LEU A 26 1.17 -15.80 13.23
CA LEU A 26 2.26 -16.45 12.52
C LEU A 26 2.26 -17.97 12.75
N LEU A 27 2.30 -18.71 11.65
CA LEU A 27 2.34 -20.17 11.62
C LEU A 27 3.78 -20.70 11.61
N GLN A 28 4.75 -19.83 11.31
CA GLN A 28 6.18 -20.14 11.27
C GLN A 28 6.98 -18.91 11.73
N ASP A 29 8.22 -19.13 12.16
CA ASP A 29 9.19 -18.06 12.33
C ASP A 29 9.48 -17.40 10.97
N ILE A 30 9.51 -16.06 10.93
CA ILE A 30 9.81 -15.31 9.71
C ILE A 30 11.02 -14.40 9.97
N PRO A 31 12.19 -14.71 9.39
CA PRO A 31 13.34 -13.84 9.43
C PRO A 31 13.01 -12.49 8.78
N PHE A 32 13.55 -11.40 9.33
CA PHE A 32 13.30 -10.04 8.82
C PHE A 32 13.57 -9.90 7.31
N LYS A 33 14.63 -10.53 6.81
CA LYS A 33 14.98 -10.53 5.38
C LYS A 33 13.92 -11.17 4.48
N GLU A 34 13.07 -12.05 5.02
CA GLU A 34 11.99 -12.72 4.29
C GLU A 34 10.62 -12.08 4.51
N LEU A 35 10.53 -11.16 5.47
CA LEU A 35 9.26 -10.59 5.91
C LEU A 35 8.50 -9.91 4.78
N GLN A 36 9.17 -9.08 4.00
CA GLN A 36 8.53 -8.34 2.90
C GLN A 36 7.92 -9.29 1.88
N ASN A 37 8.64 -10.34 1.50
CA ASN A 37 8.13 -11.35 0.57
C ASN A 37 6.97 -12.14 1.16
N ALA A 38 7.02 -12.47 2.46
CA ALA A 38 5.95 -13.19 3.13
C ALA A 38 4.67 -12.35 3.21
N VAL A 39 4.80 -11.05 3.53
CA VAL A 39 3.70 -10.11 3.60
C VAL A 39 3.13 -9.81 2.19
N ALA A 40 3.97 -9.60 1.19
CA ALA A 40 3.54 -9.44 -0.19
C ALA A 40 2.76 -10.67 -0.67
N ASN A 41 3.30 -11.87 -0.48
CA ASN A 41 2.61 -13.10 -0.84
C ASN A 41 1.26 -13.28 -0.13
N PHE A 42 1.13 -12.85 1.14
CA PHE A 42 -0.14 -12.89 1.86
C PHE A 42 -1.18 -11.97 1.23
N VAL A 43 -0.82 -10.74 0.85
CA VAL A 43 -1.75 -9.79 0.23
C VAL A 43 -2.05 -10.17 -1.22
N ASP A 44 -1.04 -10.55 -1.99
CA ASP A 44 -1.19 -10.90 -3.41
C ASP A 44 -2.02 -12.17 -3.59
N SER A 45 -1.78 -13.19 -2.76
CA SER A 45 -2.61 -14.41 -2.79
C SER A 45 -4.06 -14.17 -2.36
N ALA A 46 -4.31 -13.17 -1.52
CA ALA A 46 -5.67 -12.73 -1.22
C ALA A 46 -6.34 -12.06 -2.43
N LEU A 47 -5.61 -11.20 -3.16
CA LEU A 47 -6.10 -10.58 -4.40
C LEU A 47 -6.45 -11.63 -5.47
N CYS A 48 -5.63 -12.67 -5.61
CA CYS A 48 -5.84 -13.74 -6.58
C CYS A 48 -7.09 -14.62 -6.31
N GLN A 49 -7.77 -14.46 -5.17
CA GLN A 49 -9.04 -15.13 -4.92
C GLN A 49 -10.22 -14.54 -5.70
N ASN A 50 -10.06 -13.38 -6.29
CA ASN A 50 -11.08 -12.71 -7.09
C ASN A 50 -10.60 -12.54 -8.54
N GLU A 51 -11.26 -13.20 -9.48
CA GLU A 51 -10.89 -13.17 -10.90
C GLU A 51 -10.79 -11.76 -11.47
N SER A 52 -11.66 -10.85 -11.07
CA SER A 52 -11.60 -9.45 -11.52
C SER A 52 -10.37 -8.69 -11.00
N LEU A 53 -9.79 -9.12 -9.89
CA LEU A 53 -8.59 -8.53 -9.30
C LEU A 53 -7.30 -9.20 -9.77
N ILE A 54 -7.36 -10.38 -10.40
CA ILE A 54 -6.20 -11.02 -11.04
C ILE A 54 -5.68 -10.13 -12.16
N SER A 55 -6.56 -9.70 -13.06
CA SER A 55 -6.19 -8.80 -14.16
C SER A 55 -5.64 -7.47 -13.65
N PHE A 56 -6.23 -6.93 -12.57
CA PHE A 56 -5.71 -5.75 -11.88
C PHE A 56 -4.30 -5.99 -11.32
N HIS A 57 -4.04 -7.17 -10.75
CA HIS A 57 -2.70 -7.51 -10.22
C HIS A 57 -1.66 -7.66 -11.33
N GLU A 58 -2.00 -8.28 -12.45
CA GLU A 58 -1.10 -8.54 -13.58
C GLU A 58 -0.80 -7.28 -14.42
N THR A 59 -1.72 -6.33 -14.46
CA THR A 59 -1.56 -5.10 -15.24
C THR A 59 -0.42 -4.25 -14.68
N ASN A 60 0.47 -3.77 -15.54
CA ASN A 60 1.53 -2.84 -15.17
C ASN A 60 0.99 -1.40 -14.98
N SER A 61 0.22 -1.19 -13.93
CA SER A 61 -0.39 0.08 -13.56
C SER A 61 -0.18 0.38 -12.08
N TYR A 62 -0.46 1.61 -11.66
CA TYR A 62 -0.44 1.96 -10.24
C TYR A 62 -1.51 1.17 -9.47
N LYS A 63 -1.13 0.52 -8.39
CA LYS A 63 -2.02 -0.35 -7.60
C LYS A 63 -2.85 0.40 -6.56
N PHE A 64 -2.53 1.66 -6.29
CA PHE A 64 -3.20 2.53 -5.32
C PHE A 64 -3.40 1.93 -3.92
N TYR A 65 -2.61 0.93 -3.57
CA TYR A 65 -2.50 0.44 -2.21
C TYR A 65 -1.03 0.33 -1.77
N SER A 66 -0.83 0.32 -0.49
CA SER A 66 0.48 0.12 0.13
C SER A 66 0.37 -0.86 1.29
N VAL A 67 1.43 -1.60 1.51
CA VAL A 67 1.54 -2.62 2.54
C VAL A 67 2.69 -2.26 3.44
N GLY A 68 2.44 -2.17 4.74
CA GLY A 68 3.45 -1.89 5.75
C GLY A 68 4.22 -3.13 6.19
N THR A 69 5.00 -2.95 7.25
CA THR A 69 5.66 -4.06 7.94
C THR A 69 4.80 -4.59 9.10
N LEU A 70 5.19 -5.70 9.69
CA LEU A 70 4.53 -6.23 10.88
C LEU A 70 4.91 -5.44 12.14
N TRP A 71 3.92 -5.17 13.00
CA TRP A 71 4.08 -4.52 14.28
C TRP A 71 3.58 -5.41 15.43
N PRO A 72 4.27 -5.45 16.60
CA PRO A 72 5.50 -4.75 16.95
C PRO A 72 6.72 -5.26 16.19
N LEU A 73 7.76 -4.40 16.10
CA LEU A 73 9.04 -4.77 15.50
C LEU A 73 9.79 -5.72 16.43
N GLU A 74 10.36 -6.78 15.86
CA GLU A 74 11.13 -7.73 16.61
C GLU A 74 12.62 -7.33 16.70
N ARG A 75 13.12 -7.18 17.92
CA ARG A 75 14.53 -6.84 18.15
C ARG A 75 15.51 -7.93 17.68
N GLY A 76 15.06 -9.18 17.72
CA GLY A 76 15.85 -10.36 17.31
C GLY A 76 15.88 -10.61 15.81
N MET A 77 15.41 -9.67 14.98
CA MET A 77 15.36 -9.81 13.52
C MET A 77 14.61 -11.07 13.03
N THR A 78 13.75 -11.63 13.87
CA THR A 78 12.91 -12.80 13.53
C THR A 78 11.57 -12.67 14.22
N TYR A 79 10.52 -12.56 13.42
CA TYR A 79 9.14 -12.61 13.88
C TYR A 79 8.78 -14.04 14.27
N LYS A 80 8.17 -14.20 15.44
CA LYS A 80 8.03 -15.51 16.07
C LYS A 80 6.72 -16.21 15.71
N LYS A 81 6.83 -17.50 15.44
CA LYS A 81 5.70 -18.42 15.37
C LYS A 81 4.84 -18.30 16.64
N ASP A 82 3.55 -18.55 16.48
CA ASP A 82 2.54 -18.54 17.56
C ASP A 82 2.35 -17.17 18.22
N GLN A 83 2.82 -16.09 17.59
CA GLN A 83 2.61 -14.72 18.02
C GLN A 83 1.66 -13.97 17.06
N ILE A 84 1.02 -12.94 17.61
CA ILE A 84 0.11 -12.06 16.84
C ILE A 84 0.81 -10.74 16.56
N TYR A 85 0.79 -10.36 15.28
CA TYR A 85 1.29 -9.07 14.79
C TYR A 85 0.20 -8.31 14.08
N THR A 86 0.44 -7.02 13.86
CA THR A 86 -0.45 -6.16 13.09
C THR A 86 0.22 -5.78 11.77
N LEU A 87 -0.43 -6.09 10.67
CA LEU A 87 -0.09 -5.59 9.35
C LEU A 87 -0.98 -4.39 9.03
N THR A 88 -0.38 -3.29 8.56
CA THR A 88 -1.13 -2.14 8.07
C THR A 88 -1.17 -2.15 6.56
N VAL A 89 -2.36 -2.15 5.99
CA VAL A 89 -2.60 -1.99 4.55
C VAL A 89 -3.37 -0.68 4.34
N ARG A 90 -2.95 0.13 3.36
CA ARG A 90 -3.65 1.38 3.03
C ARG A 90 -4.02 1.40 1.56
N THR A 91 -5.17 1.97 1.25
CA THR A 91 -5.60 2.21 -0.12
C THR A 91 -6.43 3.48 -0.22
N VAL A 92 -6.48 4.07 -1.40
CA VAL A 92 -7.40 5.17 -1.74
C VAL A 92 -8.63 4.65 -2.50
N GLU A 93 -8.64 3.38 -2.87
CA GLU A 93 -9.72 2.72 -3.59
C GLU A 93 -10.77 2.11 -2.63
N PRO A 94 -12.02 2.62 -2.59
CA PRO A 94 -13.05 2.11 -1.69
C PRO A 94 -13.37 0.62 -1.92
N ILE A 95 -13.29 0.17 -3.17
CA ILE A 95 -13.56 -1.23 -3.55
C ILE A 95 -12.50 -2.14 -2.95
N LEU A 96 -11.22 -1.76 -3.07
CA LEU A 96 -10.10 -2.52 -2.47
C LEU A 96 -10.18 -2.50 -0.94
N ALA A 97 -10.55 -1.37 -0.33
CA ALA A 97 -10.71 -1.29 1.11
C ALA A 97 -11.75 -2.27 1.63
N ARG A 98 -12.92 -2.34 0.96
CA ARG A 98 -13.97 -3.31 1.28
C ARG A 98 -13.48 -4.73 1.09
N TYR A 99 -12.88 -5.02 -0.05
CA TYR A 99 -12.37 -6.34 -0.38
C TYR A 99 -11.36 -6.84 0.65
N PHE A 100 -10.32 -6.05 0.94
CA PHE A 100 -9.31 -6.41 1.93
C PHE A 100 -9.91 -6.60 3.33
N SER A 101 -10.88 -5.78 3.72
CA SER A 101 -11.55 -5.90 5.01
C SER A 101 -12.31 -7.23 5.16
N GLU A 102 -12.86 -7.75 4.07
CA GLU A 102 -13.59 -9.03 4.07
C GLU A 102 -12.67 -10.23 3.96
N VAL A 103 -11.69 -10.18 3.05
CA VAL A 103 -10.88 -11.34 2.71
C VAL A 103 -9.75 -11.55 3.70
N LEU A 104 -9.00 -10.50 4.09
CA LEU A 104 -7.79 -10.66 4.89
C LEU A 104 -8.06 -11.21 6.30
N LYS A 105 -9.26 -11.03 6.86
CA LYS A 105 -9.63 -11.58 8.19
C LYS A 105 -9.67 -13.11 8.26
N ASN A 106 -9.83 -13.76 7.10
CA ASN A 106 -9.92 -15.22 7.02
C ASN A 106 -8.84 -15.84 6.11
N HIS A 107 -8.05 -14.98 5.47
CA HIS A 107 -7.00 -15.43 4.55
C HIS A 107 -5.84 -16.07 5.30
N TYR A 108 -5.22 -17.06 4.68
CA TYR A 108 -4.03 -17.70 5.22
C TYR A 108 -3.08 -18.14 4.11
N THR A 109 -1.81 -18.16 4.46
CA THR A 109 -0.72 -18.72 3.68
C THR A 109 0.02 -19.75 4.54
N GLN A 110 1.06 -20.35 4.03
CA GLN A 110 1.90 -21.26 4.83
C GLN A 110 2.54 -20.57 6.05
N LYS A 111 2.75 -19.26 6.00
CA LYS A 111 3.49 -18.52 7.02
C LYS A 111 2.60 -17.75 8.00
N MET A 112 1.42 -17.33 7.58
CA MET A 112 0.57 -16.48 8.41
C MET A 112 -0.93 -16.64 8.11
N LYS A 113 -1.74 -16.34 9.12
CA LYS A 113 -3.20 -16.37 9.06
C LYS A 113 -3.78 -15.06 9.55
N GLY A 114 -4.72 -14.50 8.76
CA GLY A 114 -5.52 -13.34 9.18
C GLY A 114 -6.53 -13.72 10.25
N LEU A 115 -6.70 -12.83 11.25
CA LEU A 115 -7.64 -13.02 12.35
C LEU A 115 -8.76 -11.99 12.30
N THR A 116 -8.40 -10.71 12.39
CA THR A 116 -9.35 -9.61 12.38
C THR A 116 -8.81 -8.46 11.52
N VAL A 117 -9.72 -7.67 10.98
CA VAL A 117 -9.40 -6.43 10.26
C VAL A 117 -10.19 -5.28 10.89
N GLU A 118 -9.46 -4.28 11.36
CA GLU A 118 -9.99 -2.99 11.77
C GLU A 118 -9.82 -2.01 10.62
N ASN A 119 -10.91 -1.41 10.16
CA ASN A 119 -10.89 -0.44 9.06
C ASN A 119 -11.16 0.97 9.58
N ARG A 120 -10.36 1.95 9.16
CA ARG A 120 -10.56 3.35 9.48
C ARG A 120 -10.25 4.24 8.29
N ILE A 121 -10.86 5.42 8.24
CA ILE A 121 -10.51 6.48 7.30
C ILE A 121 -9.54 7.44 8.00
N ILE A 122 -8.44 7.77 7.33
CA ILE A 122 -7.48 8.77 7.80
C ILE A 122 -7.98 10.14 7.34
N PRO A 123 -8.36 11.06 8.25
CA PRO A 123 -8.82 12.40 7.85
C PRO A 123 -7.66 13.24 7.34
N HIS A 124 -7.76 13.72 6.11
CA HIS A 124 -6.73 14.56 5.47
C HIS A 124 -6.33 15.78 6.31
N LYS A 125 -7.34 16.46 6.87
CA LYS A 125 -7.13 17.67 7.67
C LYS A 125 -6.33 17.45 8.96
N MET A 126 -6.11 16.20 9.35
CA MET A 126 -5.31 15.84 10.54
C MET A 126 -3.89 15.39 10.17
N ILE A 127 -3.55 15.37 8.89
CA ILE A 127 -2.19 15.03 8.43
C ILE A 127 -1.37 16.32 8.46
N SER A 128 -0.41 16.39 9.37
CA SER A 128 0.53 17.52 9.47
C SER A 128 1.86 17.20 8.79
N GLU A 129 2.27 15.93 8.79
CA GLU A 129 3.54 15.47 8.25
C GLU A 129 3.40 14.11 7.58
N ILE A 130 4.21 13.88 6.57
CA ILE A 130 4.36 12.58 5.90
C ILE A 130 5.85 12.25 5.88
N TYR A 131 6.21 11.09 6.40
CA TYR A 131 7.57 10.58 6.34
C TYR A 131 7.58 9.09 6.00
N THR A 132 8.69 8.65 5.43
CA THR A 132 8.85 7.25 5.03
C THR A 132 9.29 6.41 6.23
N LEU A 133 8.73 5.22 6.37
CA LEU A 133 9.12 4.24 7.39
C LEU A 133 10.28 3.34 6.92
N SER A 134 10.57 3.38 5.63
CA SER A 134 11.68 2.67 4.99
C SER A 134 12.35 3.59 3.97
N PRO A 135 13.63 3.34 3.61
CA PRO A 135 14.26 4.10 2.55
C PRO A 135 13.46 4.06 1.26
N VAL A 136 13.28 5.22 0.62
CA VAL A 136 12.71 5.28 -0.73
C VAL A 136 13.81 4.88 -1.71
N ILE A 137 13.57 3.79 -2.42
CA ILE A 137 14.52 3.24 -3.39
C ILE A 137 13.95 3.46 -4.78
N MET A 138 14.78 4.06 -5.65
CA MET A 138 14.51 4.16 -7.07
C MET A 138 15.57 3.35 -7.81
N LYS A 139 15.10 2.42 -8.65
CA LYS A 139 15.95 1.61 -9.51
C LYS A 139 15.65 1.93 -10.97
N SER A 140 16.68 2.04 -11.77
CA SER A 140 16.59 2.13 -13.22
C SER A 140 17.45 1.04 -13.87
N ASP A 141 17.49 1.01 -15.19
CA ASP A 141 18.37 0.10 -15.94
C ASP A 141 19.86 0.37 -15.67
N GLU A 142 20.20 1.58 -15.21
CA GLU A 142 21.56 1.96 -14.82
C GLU A 142 21.92 1.51 -13.38
N GLY A 143 20.96 0.93 -12.65
CA GLY A 143 21.15 0.39 -11.30
C GLY A 143 20.60 1.25 -10.19
N TYR A 144 21.36 1.35 -9.10
CA TYR A 144 20.95 2.09 -7.90
C TYR A 144 21.23 3.59 -8.07
N TRP A 145 20.23 4.45 -7.81
CA TRP A 145 20.27 5.88 -8.12
C TRP A 145 21.53 6.62 -7.63
N ARG A 146 22.04 6.29 -6.45
CA ARG A 146 23.25 6.93 -5.88
C ARG A 146 24.52 6.74 -6.71
N SER A 147 24.56 5.76 -7.59
CA SER A 147 25.75 5.49 -8.41
C SER A 147 25.83 6.37 -9.67
N TYR A 148 24.72 7.03 -10.06
CA TYR A 148 24.67 7.76 -11.33
C TYR A 148 23.86 9.06 -11.27
N MET A 149 23.24 9.41 -10.12
CA MET A 149 22.32 10.53 -10.00
C MET A 149 22.62 11.37 -8.76
N SER A 150 22.51 12.69 -8.88
CA SER A 150 22.57 13.61 -7.75
C SER A 150 21.30 13.51 -6.87
N LEU A 151 21.36 14.10 -5.68
CA LEU A 151 20.19 14.17 -4.79
C LEU A 151 19.06 14.99 -5.42
N ASP A 152 19.39 16.14 -6.05
CA ASP A 152 18.42 17.03 -6.68
C ASP A 152 17.69 16.33 -7.82
N GLU A 153 18.41 15.62 -8.69
CA GLU A 153 17.80 14.82 -9.77
C GLU A 153 16.92 13.68 -9.22
N TYR A 154 17.32 13.09 -8.10
CA TYR A 154 16.53 12.06 -7.43
C TYR A 154 15.22 12.64 -6.88
N GLU A 155 15.26 13.81 -6.25
CA GLU A 155 14.10 14.52 -5.72
C GLU A 155 13.14 14.93 -6.84
N GLU A 156 13.64 15.48 -7.96
CA GLU A 156 12.84 15.82 -9.12
C GLU A 156 12.14 14.59 -9.73
N ARG A 157 12.85 13.48 -9.85
CA ARG A 157 12.25 12.22 -10.33
C ARG A 157 11.19 11.67 -9.38
N LEU A 158 11.46 11.73 -8.06
CA LEU A 158 10.49 11.32 -7.06
C LEU A 158 9.22 12.15 -7.15
N PHE A 159 9.37 13.48 -7.22
CA PHE A 159 8.26 14.40 -7.38
C PHE A 159 7.47 14.13 -8.68
N SER A 160 8.15 14.01 -9.81
CA SER A 160 7.52 13.68 -11.10
C SER A 160 6.74 12.35 -11.04
N ASN A 161 7.26 11.33 -10.34
CA ASN A 161 6.56 10.06 -10.16
C ASN A 161 5.31 10.21 -9.29
N LEU A 162 5.35 11.05 -8.25
CA LEU A 162 4.19 11.33 -7.41
C LEU A 162 3.11 12.08 -8.20
N VAL A 163 3.48 13.09 -9.00
CA VAL A 163 2.57 13.81 -9.89
C VAL A 163 1.92 12.85 -10.90
N LYS A 164 2.71 12.02 -11.59
CA LYS A 164 2.18 11.01 -12.53
C LYS A 164 1.19 10.05 -11.85
N LYS A 165 1.49 9.64 -10.63
CA LYS A 165 0.62 8.77 -9.86
C LYS A 165 -0.68 9.46 -9.46
N TYR A 166 -0.61 10.72 -9.06
CA TYR A 166 -1.78 11.56 -8.75
C TYR A 166 -2.66 11.74 -9.99
N ASN A 167 -2.07 12.16 -11.11
CA ASN A 167 -2.79 12.34 -12.37
C ASN A 167 -3.45 11.03 -12.86
N SER A 168 -2.76 9.90 -12.69
CA SER A 168 -3.32 8.59 -13.02
C SER A 168 -4.52 8.21 -12.15
N PHE A 169 -4.55 8.68 -10.91
CA PHE A 169 -5.65 8.41 -9.97
C PHE A 169 -6.84 9.34 -10.20
N THR A 170 -6.59 10.64 -10.36
CA THR A 170 -7.65 11.65 -10.45
C THR A 170 -8.20 11.83 -11.87
N GLY A 171 -7.41 11.45 -12.89
CA GLY A 171 -7.67 11.80 -14.29
C GLY A 171 -7.36 13.26 -14.63
N GLU A 172 -6.84 14.03 -13.69
CA GLU A 172 -6.42 15.43 -13.87
C GLU A 172 -4.96 15.50 -14.32
N GLN A 173 -4.57 16.62 -14.88
CA GLN A 173 -3.16 16.94 -15.19
C GLN A 173 -2.77 18.20 -14.42
N ILE A 174 -1.85 18.05 -13.48
CA ILE A 174 -1.23 19.15 -12.74
C ILE A 174 0.25 19.29 -13.11
#